data_851c77321f471beb9b68c93a07cbb705
#
_entry.id   851c77321f471beb9b68c93a07cbb705
#
_cell.length_a   1.000
_cell.length_b   1.000
_cell.length_c   1.000
_cell.angle_alpha   90.00
_cell.angle_beta   90.00
_cell.angle_gamma   90.00
#
_symmetry.space_group_name_H-M   'P 1'
#
loop_
_entity.id
_entity.type
_entity.pdbx_description
1 polymer ?
#
loop_
_entity_poly.entity_id
_entity_poly.type
_entity_poly.pdbx_seq_one_letter_code
_entity_poly.pdbx_strand_id
1 'polypeptide(L)'
;VGENRRVRYFDDSARMYGSVAEPGFSHIEGHVDHGVNLLFTYDAARQLTGMVINLASPSQASEGCEDYVSADFWHDTRLEIRRRCGDGLYILPQCSAAGDQSPHRLLQAKAEERMLQLKYGGGSRSRQENFGLRRDIARRIADAVQDAEPPVRQELHDQVPLMVERHELDLPHWNVTDEEHAALQEEMAELRTRLAGMANVDPLDSDLTAAHS
;
A
#
# COMPACT_ATOMS: atom_id res chain seq x y z
N VAL A 1 -3.74 2.32 7.71
CA VAL A 1 -4.09 1.64 6.45
C VAL A 1 -2.95 0.78 5.94
N GLY A 2 -1.73 1.27 5.96
CA GLY A 2 -0.53 0.49 5.62
C GLY A 2 0.14 -0.14 6.82
N GLU A 3 1.03 -1.11 6.57
CA GLU A 3 1.96 -1.68 7.53
C GLU A 3 3.34 -1.83 6.88
N ASN A 4 4.42 -1.80 7.66
CA ASN A 4 5.74 -2.04 7.13
C ASN A 4 5.86 -3.50 6.65
N ARG A 5 6.39 -3.70 5.44
CA ARG A 5 6.47 -5.00 4.76
C ARG A 5 7.82 -5.70 4.90
N ARG A 6 8.75 -5.14 5.67
CA ARG A 6 10.10 -5.70 5.87
C ARG A 6 10.18 -6.39 7.23
N VAL A 7 10.64 -7.62 7.20
CA VAL A 7 10.83 -8.48 8.38
C VAL A 7 12.31 -8.58 8.69
N ARG A 8 12.67 -8.35 9.95
CA ARG A 8 14.03 -8.52 10.48
C ARG A 8 14.15 -9.86 11.18
N TYR A 9 15.32 -10.48 11.01
CA TYR A 9 15.67 -11.75 11.62
C TYR A 9 16.83 -11.58 12.60
N PHE A 10 17.02 -12.55 13.49
CA PHE A 10 18.10 -12.53 14.51
C PHE A 10 19.52 -12.65 13.91
N ASP A 11 19.65 -13.02 12.64
CA ASP A 11 20.89 -13.05 11.87
C ASP A 11 21.22 -11.70 11.19
N ASP A 12 20.51 -10.63 11.60
CA ASP A 12 20.58 -9.29 11.04
C ASP A 12 20.12 -9.16 9.58
N SER A 13 19.62 -10.22 8.97
CA SER A 13 19.02 -10.13 7.65
C SER A 13 17.64 -9.42 7.68
N ALA A 14 17.26 -8.84 6.54
CA ALA A 14 15.95 -8.27 6.32
C ALA A 14 15.36 -8.79 5.02
N ARG A 15 14.09 -9.19 5.05
CA ARG A 15 13.39 -9.68 3.86
C ARG A 15 12.07 -8.94 3.67
N MET A 16 11.82 -8.52 2.44
CA MET A 16 10.53 -7.97 2.05
C MET A 16 9.50 -9.11 2.01
N TYR A 17 8.37 -8.91 2.69
CA TYR A 17 7.35 -9.95 2.88
C TYR A 17 7.88 -11.25 3.52
N GLY A 18 8.94 -11.15 4.32
CA GLY A 18 9.50 -12.30 5.02
C GLY A 18 8.51 -12.98 5.95
N SER A 19 8.74 -14.25 6.24
CA SER A 19 7.85 -15.02 7.12
C SER A 19 8.04 -14.62 8.58
N VAL A 20 6.97 -14.19 9.23
CA VAL A 20 6.92 -13.94 10.68
C VAL A 20 6.76 -15.22 11.51
N ALA A 21 6.59 -16.36 10.84
CA ALA A 21 6.47 -17.67 11.48
C ALA A 21 7.81 -18.45 11.55
N GLU A 22 8.85 -17.94 10.91
CA GLU A 22 10.19 -18.55 10.96
C GLU A 22 10.81 -18.43 12.36
N PRO A 23 11.56 -19.43 12.82
CA PRO A 23 12.20 -19.40 14.15
C PRO A 23 13.18 -18.23 14.33
N GLY A 24 13.74 -17.72 13.24
CA GLY A 24 14.64 -16.56 13.23
C GLY A 24 13.96 -15.20 13.22
N PHE A 25 12.62 -15.12 13.18
CA PHE A 25 11.90 -13.86 13.21
C PHE A 25 12.22 -13.04 14.45
N SER A 26 12.60 -11.78 14.26
CA SER A 26 12.88 -10.83 15.34
C SER A 26 11.77 -9.80 15.47
N HIS A 27 11.57 -8.97 14.45
CA HIS A 27 10.57 -7.89 14.47
C HIS A 27 10.25 -7.38 13.06
N ILE A 28 9.24 -6.53 12.95
CA ILE A 28 8.98 -5.72 11.74
C ILE A 28 9.93 -4.52 11.75
N GLU A 29 10.63 -4.29 10.63
CA GLU A 29 11.80 -3.40 10.58
C GLU A 29 11.49 -1.93 10.88
N GLY A 30 10.41 -1.40 10.37
CA GLY A 30 10.18 0.04 10.38
C GLY A 30 8.87 0.46 11.02
N HIS A 31 8.74 1.77 11.16
CA HIS A 31 7.51 2.41 11.60
C HIS A 31 6.51 2.52 10.48
N VAL A 32 5.26 2.72 10.85
CA VAL A 32 4.14 3.00 9.95
C VAL A 32 3.65 4.41 10.22
N ASP A 33 3.53 5.21 9.17
CA ASP A 33 2.81 6.46 9.25
C ASP A 33 1.29 6.17 9.20
N HIS A 34 0.63 6.37 10.34
CA HIS A 34 -0.81 6.21 10.48
C HIS A 34 -1.61 7.47 10.09
N GLY A 35 -0.93 8.54 9.71
CA GLY A 35 -1.56 9.80 9.31
C GLY A 35 -2.43 9.65 8.07
N VAL A 36 -3.58 10.29 8.08
CA VAL A 36 -4.39 10.55 6.90
C VAL A 36 -4.41 12.05 6.72
N ASN A 37 -3.57 12.56 5.82
CA ASN A 37 -3.47 13.99 5.56
C ASN A 37 -4.57 14.40 4.58
N LEU A 38 -5.34 15.42 4.95
CA LEU A 38 -6.52 15.86 4.22
C LEU A 38 -6.42 17.33 3.86
N LEU A 39 -6.74 17.65 2.61
CA LEU A 39 -6.98 19.00 2.14
C LEU A 39 -8.38 19.04 1.55
N PHE A 40 -9.25 19.92 2.07
CA PHE A 40 -10.61 20.09 1.57
C PHE A 40 -10.73 21.35 0.71
N THR A 41 -11.57 21.31 -0.30
CA THR A 41 -11.90 22.47 -1.13
C THR A 41 -13.41 22.74 -1.06
N TYR A 42 -13.74 24.04 -0.95
CA TYR A 42 -15.13 24.50 -0.87
C TYR A 42 -15.39 25.57 -1.94
N ASP A 43 -16.62 25.68 -2.37
CA ASP A 43 -17.05 26.79 -3.23
C ASP A 43 -17.37 28.06 -2.42
N ALA A 44 -17.74 29.13 -3.13
CA ALA A 44 -18.12 30.41 -2.53
C ALA A 44 -19.37 30.30 -1.63
N ALA A 45 -20.19 29.30 -1.83
CA ALA A 45 -21.36 28.99 -0.99
C ALA A 45 -20.99 28.06 0.21
N ARG A 46 -19.68 27.84 0.43
CA ARG A 46 -19.14 26.96 1.48
C ARG A 46 -19.62 25.51 1.36
N GLN A 47 -19.91 25.06 0.14
CA GLN A 47 -20.21 23.66 -0.12
C GLN A 47 -18.91 22.92 -0.45
N LEU A 48 -18.75 21.73 0.13
CA LEU A 48 -17.60 20.85 -0.15
C LEU A 48 -17.61 20.47 -1.63
N THR A 49 -16.53 20.75 -2.35
CA THR A 49 -16.39 20.44 -3.78
C THR A 49 -15.41 19.32 -4.05
N GLY A 50 -14.44 19.12 -3.16
CA GLY A 50 -13.46 18.07 -3.32
C GLY A 50 -12.49 17.95 -2.16
N MET A 51 -11.58 17.00 -2.30
CA MET A 51 -10.52 16.76 -1.32
C MET A 51 -9.31 16.09 -1.92
N VAL A 52 -8.15 16.35 -1.33
CA VAL A 52 -6.93 15.54 -1.50
C VAL A 52 -6.78 14.66 -0.28
N ILE A 53 -6.51 13.38 -0.49
CA ILE A 53 -6.27 12.40 0.58
C ILE A 53 -4.87 11.82 0.36
N ASN A 54 -3.97 12.06 1.32
CA ASN A 54 -2.61 11.55 1.27
C ASN A 54 -2.36 10.62 2.47
N LEU A 55 -1.92 9.40 2.19
CA LEU A 55 -1.61 8.39 3.22
C LEU A 55 -0.48 7.45 2.79
N ALA A 56 0.22 6.88 3.75
CA ALA A 56 1.37 6.00 3.53
C ALA A 56 0.93 4.55 3.28
N SER A 57 0.27 4.31 2.16
CA SER A 57 -0.05 2.95 1.69
C SER A 57 -0.14 2.89 0.18
N PRO A 58 0.60 1.99 -0.48
CA PRO A 58 0.45 1.78 -1.92
C PRO A 58 -0.88 1.09 -2.24
N SER A 59 -1.36 1.28 -3.48
CA SER A 59 -2.59 0.68 -3.99
C SER A 59 -2.36 -0.78 -4.40
N GLN A 60 -2.15 -1.66 -3.43
CA GLN A 60 -1.74 -3.05 -3.61
C GLN A 60 -2.60 -4.05 -2.80
N ALA A 61 -3.81 -3.65 -2.38
CA ALA A 61 -4.67 -4.53 -1.59
C ALA A 61 -5.17 -5.75 -2.38
N SER A 62 -5.36 -5.61 -3.69
CA SER A 62 -5.78 -6.68 -4.61
C SER A 62 -4.68 -7.17 -5.54
N GLU A 63 -3.41 -6.82 -5.28
CA GLU A 63 -2.26 -7.24 -6.08
C GLU A 63 -2.21 -8.76 -6.27
N GLY A 64 -2.03 -9.21 -7.51
CA GLY A 64 -2.01 -10.62 -7.87
C GLY A 64 -3.37 -11.34 -7.80
N CYS A 65 -4.45 -10.65 -7.47
CA CYS A 65 -5.79 -11.21 -7.40
C CYS A 65 -6.66 -10.90 -8.63
N GLU A 66 -6.22 -9.95 -9.47
CA GLU A 66 -6.98 -9.43 -10.61
C GLU A 66 -6.17 -9.55 -11.89
N ASP A 67 -6.84 -9.80 -13.00
CA ASP A 67 -6.30 -9.87 -14.35
C ASP A 67 -6.67 -8.63 -15.20
N TYR A 68 -7.09 -7.55 -14.54
CA TYR A 68 -7.46 -6.27 -15.14
C TYR A 68 -6.87 -5.09 -14.37
N VAL A 69 -6.77 -3.93 -15.02
CA VAL A 69 -6.31 -2.69 -14.37
C VAL A 69 -7.35 -2.19 -13.40
N SER A 70 -6.94 -1.98 -12.15
CA SER A 70 -7.81 -1.53 -11.06
C SER A 70 -7.23 -0.29 -10.37
N ALA A 71 -8.10 0.59 -9.86
CA ALA A 71 -7.72 1.65 -8.94
C ALA A 71 -7.57 1.15 -7.50
N ASP A 72 -7.67 -0.17 -7.29
CA ASP A 72 -7.57 -0.84 -5.99
C ASP A 72 -8.53 -0.23 -4.95
N PHE A 73 -8.16 -0.16 -3.67
CA PHE A 73 -9.02 0.41 -2.62
C PHE A 73 -9.44 1.86 -2.86
N TRP A 74 -8.77 2.60 -3.74
CA TRP A 74 -9.17 3.97 -4.06
C TRP A 74 -10.49 4.05 -4.84
N HIS A 75 -10.86 3.01 -5.60
CA HIS A 75 -12.18 2.94 -6.20
C HIS A 75 -13.26 2.90 -5.10
N ASP A 76 -13.13 1.93 -4.19
CA ASP A 76 -14.09 1.75 -3.10
C ASP A 76 -14.12 2.98 -2.15
N THR A 77 -12.96 3.60 -1.91
CA THR A 77 -12.84 4.83 -1.13
C THR A 77 -13.63 5.98 -1.74
N ARG A 78 -13.52 6.20 -3.06
CA ARG A 78 -14.30 7.24 -3.75
C ARG A 78 -15.80 6.98 -3.65
N LEU A 79 -16.22 5.74 -3.84
CA LEU A 79 -17.63 5.37 -3.72
C LEU A 79 -18.14 5.61 -2.30
N GLU A 80 -17.40 5.18 -1.30
CA GLU A 80 -17.81 5.31 0.11
C GLU A 80 -17.85 6.78 0.57
N ILE A 81 -16.88 7.60 0.20
CA ILE A 81 -16.87 9.03 0.52
C ILE A 81 -18.02 9.75 -0.18
N ARG A 82 -18.25 9.49 -1.47
CA ARG A 82 -19.37 10.09 -2.21
C ARG A 82 -20.71 9.72 -1.62
N ARG A 83 -20.90 8.48 -1.25
CA ARG A 83 -22.12 8.02 -0.58
C ARG A 83 -22.40 8.79 0.73
N ARG A 84 -21.37 9.21 1.47
CA ARG A 84 -21.50 9.92 2.75
C ARG A 84 -21.57 11.43 2.61
N CYS A 85 -20.79 11.99 1.70
CA CYS A 85 -20.53 13.44 1.64
C CYS A 85 -21.10 14.11 0.38
N GLY A 86 -21.53 13.32 -0.63
CA GLY A 86 -22.14 13.83 -1.87
C GLY A 86 -21.49 13.31 -3.14
N ASP A 87 -22.30 12.95 -4.13
CA ASP A 87 -21.88 12.25 -5.36
C ASP A 87 -20.97 13.10 -6.28
N GLY A 88 -21.09 14.44 -6.23
CA GLY A 88 -20.34 15.36 -7.08
C GLY A 88 -18.90 15.66 -6.64
N LEU A 89 -18.40 15.02 -5.58
CA LEU A 89 -17.09 15.34 -5.03
C LEU A 89 -15.92 14.88 -5.91
N TYR A 90 -14.95 15.78 -6.09
CA TYR A 90 -13.65 15.46 -6.65
C TYR A 90 -12.74 14.92 -5.56
N ILE A 91 -12.19 13.72 -5.76
CA ILE A 91 -11.32 13.05 -4.77
C ILE A 91 -10.01 12.69 -5.45
N LEU A 92 -8.94 13.37 -5.03
CA LEU A 92 -7.58 13.15 -5.48
C LEU A 92 -6.80 12.31 -4.46
N PRO A 93 -6.57 11.03 -4.74
CA PRO A 93 -5.73 10.21 -3.87
C PRO A 93 -4.25 10.48 -4.12
N GLN A 94 -3.46 10.41 -3.05
CA GLN A 94 -2.00 10.48 -3.12
C GLN A 94 -1.41 9.41 -2.21
N CYS A 95 -0.31 8.81 -2.66
CA CYS A 95 0.52 7.96 -1.84
C CYS A 95 1.65 8.80 -1.24
N SER A 96 1.74 8.80 0.08
CA SER A 96 2.86 9.39 0.83
C SER A 96 4.12 8.51 0.71
N ALA A 97 5.14 8.78 1.52
CA ALA A 97 6.32 7.92 1.60
C ALA A 97 5.93 6.51 2.05
N ALA A 98 5.93 5.54 1.13
CA ALA A 98 5.38 4.21 1.34
C ALA A 98 6.20 3.09 0.67
N GLY A 99 7.49 3.34 0.38
CA GLY A 99 8.35 2.36 -0.29
C GLY A 99 8.55 1.05 0.48
N ASP A 100 8.41 1.09 1.78
CA ASP A 100 8.48 -0.06 2.70
C ASP A 100 7.11 -0.46 3.28
N GLN A 101 6.02 0.10 2.75
CA GLN A 101 4.67 -0.13 3.25
C GLN A 101 3.88 -1.07 2.34
N SER A 102 2.89 -1.73 2.93
CA SER A 102 1.91 -2.57 2.22
C SER A 102 0.55 -2.48 2.93
N PRO A 103 -0.57 -2.59 2.22
CA PRO A 103 -1.87 -2.75 2.85
C PRO A 103 -2.06 -4.13 3.51
N HIS A 104 -1.20 -5.10 3.22
CA HIS A 104 -1.28 -6.45 3.77
C HIS A 104 -0.54 -6.59 5.09
N ARG A 105 -1.20 -7.17 6.09
CA ARG A 105 -0.61 -7.45 7.38
C ARG A 105 0.29 -8.68 7.34
N LEU A 106 1.49 -8.57 7.87
CA LEU A 106 2.37 -9.70 8.13
C LEU A 106 2.07 -10.34 9.49
N LEU A 107 1.87 -9.51 10.52
CA LEU A 107 1.46 -9.97 11.84
C LEU A 107 -0.07 -10.09 11.89
N GLN A 108 -0.56 -11.14 12.58
CA GLN A 108 -1.99 -11.39 12.79
C GLN A 108 -2.82 -11.54 11.48
N ALA A 109 -2.20 -11.91 10.37
CA ALA A 109 -2.86 -12.05 9.08
C ALA A 109 -4.10 -12.98 9.13
N LYS A 110 -4.04 -14.07 9.89
CA LYS A 110 -5.18 -14.99 10.07
C LYS A 110 -6.36 -14.34 10.81
N ALA A 111 -6.08 -13.49 11.79
CA ALA A 111 -7.11 -12.79 12.55
C ALA A 111 -7.78 -11.71 11.66
N GLU A 112 -6.99 -10.98 10.88
CA GLU A 112 -7.50 -10.05 9.88
C GLU A 112 -8.39 -10.76 8.85
N GLU A 113 -7.89 -11.84 8.24
CA GLU A 113 -8.66 -12.64 7.28
C GLU A 113 -10.01 -13.07 7.85
N ARG A 114 -10.02 -13.59 9.10
CA ARG A 114 -11.24 -13.97 9.78
C ARG A 114 -12.18 -12.79 10.00
N MET A 115 -11.66 -11.66 10.41
CA MET A 115 -12.45 -10.42 10.58
C MET A 115 -13.06 -9.95 9.26
N LEU A 116 -12.29 -9.94 8.17
CA LEU A 116 -12.76 -9.53 6.85
C LEU A 116 -13.87 -10.45 6.33
N GLN A 117 -13.73 -11.77 6.49
CA GLN A 117 -14.75 -12.73 6.11
C GLN A 117 -16.05 -12.54 6.89
N LEU A 118 -15.98 -12.32 8.20
CA LEU A 118 -17.15 -12.08 9.03
C LEU A 118 -17.86 -10.76 8.69
N LYS A 119 -17.10 -9.74 8.33
CA LYS A 119 -17.59 -8.38 8.14
C LYS A 119 -18.09 -8.12 6.72
N TYR A 120 -17.45 -8.72 5.72
CA TYR A 120 -17.67 -8.42 4.31
C TYR A 120 -18.05 -9.65 3.46
N GLY A 121 -17.96 -10.85 3.99
CA GLY A 121 -18.16 -12.10 3.26
C GLY A 121 -17.00 -12.46 2.30
N GLY A 122 -15.89 -11.74 2.36
CA GLY A 122 -14.71 -11.97 1.52
C GLY A 122 -13.42 -11.57 2.22
N GLY A 123 -12.35 -12.31 1.95
CA GLY A 123 -11.05 -12.14 2.60
C GLY A 123 -10.15 -11.08 1.96
N SER A 124 -8.89 -11.08 2.38
CA SER A 124 -7.86 -10.14 1.92
C SER A 124 -7.41 -10.39 0.47
N ARG A 125 -7.49 -11.62 -0.01
CA ARG A 125 -7.04 -12.06 -1.36
C ARG A 125 -8.13 -12.82 -2.12
N SER A 126 -9.38 -12.41 -1.98
CA SER A 126 -10.50 -13.02 -2.71
C SER A 126 -10.54 -12.49 -4.15
N ARG A 127 -10.55 -13.37 -5.15
CA ARG A 127 -10.77 -13.03 -6.58
C ARG A 127 -12.23 -12.71 -6.93
N GLN A 128 -13.12 -12.76 -5.97
CA GLN A 128 -14.55 -12.48 -6.18
C GLN A 128 -14.88 -11.04 -5.79
N GLU A 129 -16.03 -10.55 -6.23
CA GLU A 129 -16.52 -9.16 -6.04
C GLU A 129 -16.49 -8.60 -4.60
N ASN A 130 -16.18 -9.45 -3.63
CA ASN A 130 -16.09 -9.09 -2.21
C ASN A 130 -14.64 -8.98 -1.72
N PHE A 131 -13.91 -8.01 -2.21
CA PHE A 131 -12.58 -7.68 -1.67
C PHE A 131 -12.73 -7.05 -0.28
N GLY A 132 -12.76 -7.89 0.76
CA GLY A 132 -12.95 -7.46 2.14
C GLY A 132 -11.93 -6.43 2.59
N LEU A 133 -10.65 -6.61 2.23
CA LEU A 133 -9.56 -5.70 2.58
C LEU A 133 -9.75 -4.31 1.93
N ARG A 134 -10.03 -4.23 0.64
CA ARG A 134 -10.28 -2.96 -0.07
C ARG A 134 -11.44 -2.19 0.57
N ARG A 135 -12.53 -2.87 0.87
CA ARG A 135 -13.71 -2.28 1.52
C ARG A 135 -13.43 -1.81 2.94
N ASP A 136 -12.62 -2.55 3.70
CA ASP A 136 -12.25 -2.15 5.06
C ASP A 136 -11.34 -0.92 5.06
N ILE A 137 -10.36 -0.87 4.16
CA ILE A 137 -9.51 0.29 3.95
C ILE A 137 -10.34 1.51 3.54
N ALA A 138 -11.21 1.35 2.55
CA ALA A 138 -12.09 2.42 2.06
C ALA A 138 -12.95 3.01 3.19
N ARG A 139 -13.54 2.15 4.01
CA ARG A 139 -14.35 2.59 5.14
C ARG A 139 -13.53 3.36 6.17
N ARG A 140 -12.33 2.88 6.52
CA ARG A 140 -11.45 3.58 7.49
C ARG A 140 -11.01 4.96 7.00
N ILE A 141 -10.71 5.09 5.70
CA ILE A 141 -10.39 6.39 5.11
C ILE A 141 -11.62 7.31 5.14
N ALA A 142 -12.79 6.79 4.77
CA ALA A 142 -14.02 7.57 4.80
C ALA A 142 -14.45 7.97 6.23
N ASP A 143 -14.18 7.13 7.22
CA ASP A 143 -14.38 7.46 8.64
C ASP A 143 -13.49 8.65 9.03
N ALA A 144 -12.18 8.62 8.68
CA ALA A 144 -11.26 9.71 8.95
C ALA A 144 -11.65 11.04 8.26
N VAL A 145 -12.13 10.96 7.01
CA VAL A 145 -12.68 12.13 6.29
C VAL A 145 -13.89 12.70 7.01
N GLN A 146 -14.81 11.84 7.42
CA GLN A 146 -16.05 12.26 8.09
C GLN A 146 -15.80 12.86 9.48
N ASP A 147 -14.79 12.36 10.19
CA ASP A 147 -14.39 12.90 11.49
C ASP A 147 -13.69 14.25 11.38
N ALA A 148 -12.89 14.45 10.31
CA ALA A 148 -12.09 15.65 10.12
C ALA A 148 -12.86 16.82 9.48
N GLU A 149 -13.82 16.57 8.60
CA GLU A 149 -14.49 17.60 7.80
C GLU A 149 -15.29 18.61 8.65
N PRO A 150 -16.10 18.22 9.64
CA PRO A 150 -16.93 19.17 10.39
C PRO A 150 -16.14 20.27 11.13
N PRO A 151 -15.05 19.98 11.86
CA PRO A 151 -14.24 21.05 12.46
C PRO A 151 -13.53 21.93 11.43
N VAL A 152 -13.02 21.35 10.32
CA VAL A 152 -12.34 22.10 9.26
C VAL A 152 -13.29 23.09 8.59
N ARG A 153 -14.54 22.73 8.39
CA ARG A 153 -15.58 23.60 7.80
C ARG A 153 -15.81 24.90 8.61
N GLN A 154 -15.46 24.90 9.88
CA GLN A 154 -15.62 26.09 10.72
C GLN A 154 -14.54 27.13 10.47
N GLU A 155 -13.37 26.72 9.93
CA GLU A 155 -12.20 27.58 9.71
C GLU A 155 -11.74 27.47 8.24
N LEU A 156 -12.52 28.06 7.32
CA LEU A 156 -12.19 28.11 5.90
C LEU A 156 -11.33 29.34 5.57
N HIS A 157 -10.29 29.11 4.78
CA HIS A 157 -9.38 30.15 4.30
C HIS A 157 -9.56 30.39 2.81
N ASP A 158 -9.70 31.65 2.39
CA ASP A 158 -9.77 32.07 0.98
C ASP A 158 -8.43 32.59 0.43
N GLN A 159 -7.45 32.80 1.32
CA GLN A 159 -6.10 33.21 0.99
C GLN A 159 -5.12 32.26 1.68
N VAL A 160 -4.52 31.38 0.93
CA VAL A 160 -3.54 30.41 1.43
C VAL A 160 -2.20 30.62 0.75
N PRO A 161 -1.09 30.84 1.50
CA PRO A 161 0.23 30.90 0.89
C PRO A 161 0.57 29.54 0.28
N LEU A 162 0.96 29.53 -1.00
CA LEU A 162 1.49 28.36 -1.66
C LEU A 162 2.99 28.54 -1.88
N MET A 163 3.78 27.67 -1.29
CA MET A 163 5.22 27.63 -1.47
C MET A 163 5.62 26.26 -2.06
N VAL A 164 6.47 26.27 -3.05
CA VAL A 164 7.04 25.08 -3.66
C VAL A 164 8.55 25.15 -3.52
N GLU A 165 9.13 24.17 -2.87
CA GLU A 165 10.58 24.03 -2.73
C GLU A 165 11.05 22.78 -3.47
N ARG A 166 12.20 22.88 -4.11
CA ARG A 166 12.87 21.77 -4.75
C ARG A 166 14.28 21.64 -4.17
N HIS A 167 14.60 20.48 -3.66
CA HIS A 167 15.92 20.16 -3.15
C HIS A 167 16.55 19.06 -4.01
N GLU A 168 17.80 19.26 -4.39
CA GLU A 168 18.63 18.22 -5.02
C GLU A 168 19.47 17.58 -3.91
N LEU A 169 19.40 16.26 -3.80
CA LEU A 169 20.10 15.49 -2.78
C LEU A 169 21.04 14.50 -3.45
N ASP A 170 22.29 14.52 -3.03
CA ASP A 170 23.25 13.49 -3.39
C ASP A 170 23.08 12.30 -2.45
N LEU A 171 22.48 11.21 -2.97
CA LEU A 171 22.33 9.99 -2.21
C LEU A 171 23.53 9.06 -2.47
N PRO A 172 24.21 8.56 -1.42
CA PRO A 172 25.30 7.62 -1.60
C PRO A 172 24.78 6.32 -2.21
N HIS A 173 25.54 5.77 -3.14
CA HIS A 173 25.27 4.45 -3.67
C HIS A 173 25.51 3.37 -2.61
N TRP A 174 24.70 2.33 -2.64
CA TRP A 174 25.03 1.09 -1.96
C TRP A 174 26.27 0.48 -2.63
N ASN A 175 27.34 0.30 -1.87
CA ASN A 175 28.54 -0.36 -2.37
C ASN A 175 28.40 -1.87 -2.15
N VAL A 176 28.25 -2.59 -3.24
CA VAL A 176 28.27 -4.06 -3.22
C VAL A 176 29.73 -4.49 -3.07
N THR A 177 30.02 -5.35 -2.10
CA THR A 177 31.36 -5.92 -1.94
C THR A 177 31.70 -6.93 -3.04
N ASP A 178 32.97 -7.24 -3.23
CA ASP A 178 33.37 -8.24 -4.23
C ASP A 178 32.81 -9.64 -3.91
N GLU A 179 32.68 -9.98 -2.64
CA GLU A 179 32.09 -11.23 -2.16
C GLU A 179 30.59 -11.29 -2.45
N GLU A 180 29.83 -10.21 -2.16
CA GLU A 180 28.41 -10.11 -2.48
C GLU A 180 28.19 -10.19 -4.01
N HIS A 181 29.05 -9.50 -4.79
CA HIS A 181 28.97 -9.55 -6.25
C HIS A 181 29.21 -10.96 -6.78
N ALA A 182 30.21 -11.68 -6.26
CA ALA A 182 30.49 -13.04 -6.66
C ALA A 182 29.32 -14.00 -6.33
N ALA A 183 28.75 -13.90 -5.15
CA ALA A 183 27.58 -14.69 -4.74
C ALA A 183 26.36 -14.43 -5.64
N LEU A 184 26.09 -13.18 -5.96
CA LEU A 184 24.99 -12.80 -6.87
C LEU A 184 25.21 -13.29 -8.30
N GLN A 185 26.47 -13.34 -8.77
CA GLN A 185 26.80 -13.90 -10.09
C GLN A 185 26.57 -15.41 -10.14
N GLU A 186 26.89 -16.14 -9.08
CA GLU A 186 26.62 -17.56 -8.96
C GLU A 186 25.10 -17.85 -8.97
N GLU A 187 24.35 -17.15 -8.14
CA GLU A 187 22.88 -17.24 -8.09
C GLU A 187 22.25 -16.92 -9.45
N MET A 188 22.70 -15.86 -10.14
CA MET A 188 22.25 -15.53 -11.47
C MET A 188 22.53 -16.67 -12.49
N ALA A 189 23.66 -17.33 -12.38
CA ALA A 189 24.00 -18.44 -13.27
C ALA A 189 23.08 -19.65 -13.05
N GLU A 190 22.77 -19.95 -11.79
CA GLU A 190 21.81 -20.98 -11.41
C GLU A 190 20.40 -20.69 -11.92
N LEU A 191 19.91 -19.45 -11.69
CA LEU A 191 18.60 -19.00 -12.16
C LEU A 191 18.48 -19.05 -13.68
N ARG A 192 19.52 -18.62 -14.40
CA ARG A 192 19.56 -18.73 -15.89
C ARG A 192 19.49 -20.18 -16.36
N THR A 193 20.17 -21.09 -15.67
CA THR A 193 20.14 -22.53 -15.98
C THR A 193 18.74 -23.11 -15.75
N ARG A 194 18.09 -22.73 -14.64
CA ARG A 194 16.70 -23.13 -14.37
C ARG A 194 15.73 -22.60 -15.43
N LEU A 195 15.83 -21.33 -15.78
CA LEU A 195 15.00 -20.70 -16.82
C LEU A 195 15.19 -21.36 -18.20
N ALA A 196 16.43 -21.68 -18.57
CA ALA A 196 16.72 -22.37 -19.84
C ALA A 196 16.13 -23.79 -19.91
N GLY A 197 15.95 -24.45 -18.75
CA GLY A 197 15.29 -25.75 -18.64
C GLY A 197 13.76 -25.70 -18.67
N MET A 198 13.16 -24.52 -18.51
CA MET A 198 11.72 -24.32 -18.53
C MET A 198 11.26 -23.94 -19.94
N ALA A 199 11.04 -24.94 -20.81
CA ALA A 199 10.52 -24.70 -22.15
C ALA A 199 9.05 -24.23 -22.08
N ASN A 200 8.74 -23.09 -22.71
CA ASN A 200 7.38 -22.48 -22.78
C ASN A 200 6.76 -22.00 -21.48
N VAL A 201 7.50 -21.28 -20.66
CA VAL A 201 6.93 -20.64 -19.47
C VAL A 201 6.28 -19.32 -19.88
N ASP A 202 4.99 -19.17 -19.57
CA ASP A 202 4.31 -17.88 -19.64
C ASP A 202 4.99 -16.92 -18.65
N PRO A 203 5.48 -15.72 -19.10
CA PRO A 203 6.10 -14.74 -18.21
C PRO A 203 5.17 -14.26 -17.07
N LEU A 204 3.88 -14.55 -17.16
CA LEU A 204 2.87 -14.27 -16.14
C LEU A 204 2.57 -15.46 -15.22
N ASP A 205 3.29 -16.57 -15.35
CA ASP A 205 3.11 -17.74 -14.49
C ASP A 205 3.56 -17.41 -13.06
N SER A 206 2.70 -17.75 -12.09
CA SER A 206 2.89 -17.47 -10.67
C SER A 206 4.17 -18.07 -10.07
N ASP A 207 4.67 -19.17 -10.65
CA ASP A 207 5.90 -19.83 -10.21
C ASP A 207 7.17 -19.03 -10.56
N LEU A 208 7.11 -18.18 -11.60
CA LEU A 208 8.20 -17.25 -11.93
C LEU A 208 8.23 -16.02 -11.00
N THR A 209 7.09 -15.56 -10.57
CA THR A 209 7.01 -14.44 -9.60
C THR A 209 7.48 -14.84 -8.20
N ALA A 210 7.30 -16.12 -7.82
CA ALA A 210 7.81 -16.66 -6.56
C ALA A 210 9.35 -16.80 -6.53
N ALA A 211 10.01 -16.86 -7.69
CA ALA A 211 11.48 -16.91 -7.78
C ALA A 211 12.14 -15.52 -7.75
N HIS A 212 11.36 -14.44 -7.75
CA HIS A 212 11.83 -13.05 -7.67
C HIS A 212 11.51 -12.36 -6.32
N SER A 213 10.91 -13.08 -5.39
CA SER A 213 10.63 -12.66 -4.02
C SER A 213 11.53 -13.37 -3.02
#